data_58dd510776172fc6c5d33eaf8ab749a1
#
_entry.id   58dd510776172fc6c5d33eaf8ab749a1
#
_cell.length_a   1.000
_cell.length_b   1.000
_cell.length_c   1.000
_cell.angle_alpha   90.00
_cell.angle_beta   90.00
_cell.angle_gamma   90.00
#
_symmetry.space_group_name_H-M   'P 1'
#
loop_
_entity.id
_entity.type
_entity.pdbx_description
1 polymer ?
#
loop_
_entity_poly.entity_id
_entity_poly.type
_entity_poly.pdbx_seq_one_letter_code
_entity_poly.pdbx_strand_id
1 'polypeptide(L)'
;MVSHPMVTITFPVQSLVDAEYRRAAGLHGALFASTHEGYGVIAEELQEAAEEQEKASAVMYQLLKAIREEKPQAIMDLADYIRDTAVSAAAEMIQVAAMCEKLNRTIQEAEK
;
A
#
# COMPACT_ATOMS: atom_id res chain seq x y z
N MET A 1 14.45 15.80 16.83
CA MET A 1 13.74 14.81 16.05
C MET A 1 12.40 15.31 15.61
N VAL A 2 12.05 14.95 14.46
CA VAL A 2 10.84 15.41 13.85
C VAL A 2 9.62 14.88 14.58
N SER A 3 8.63 15.70 14.76
CA SER A 3 7.33 15.24 15.18
C SER A 3 6.84 14.22 14.15
N HIS A 4 5.86 13.45 14.50
CA HIS A 4 5.44 12.33 13.69
C HIS A 4 4.42 12.77 12.65
N PRO A 5 4.85 12.99 11.40
CA PRO A 5 3.89 13.32 10.35
C PRO A 5 2.82 12.24 10.18
N MET A 6 3.10 11.00 10.62
CA MET A 6 2.12 9.92 10.56
C MET A 6 0.86 10.21 11.37
N VAL A 7 0.98 10.97 12.48
CA VAL A 7 -0.20 11.36 13.25
C VAL A 7 -1.15 12.19 12.38
N THR A 8 -0.60 13.02 11.51
CA THR A 8 -1.39 13.90 10.64
C THR A 8 -2.05 13.14 9.48
N ILE A 9 -1.38 12.12 8.92
CA ILE A 9 -1.87 11.45 7.72
C ILE A 9 -2.61 10.13 8.01
N THR A 10 -2.53 9.60 9.23
CA THR A 10 -3.17 8.33 9.56
C THR A 10 -4.69 8.39 9.36
N PHE A 11 -5.32 9.48 9.77
CA PHE A 11 -6.76 9.61 9.61
C PHE A 11 -7.21 9.65 8.15
N PRO A 12 -6.59 10.46 7.26
CA PRO A 12 -6.92 10.40 5.84
C PRO A 12 -6.66 9.03 5.22
N VAL A 13 -5.60 8.33 5.63
CA VAL A 13 -5.32 6.99 5.13
C VAL A 13 -6.41 6.03 5.59
N GLN A 14 -6.85 6.10 6.83
CA GLN A 14 -7.94 5.27 7.32
C GLN A 14 -9.23 5.50 6.52
N SER A 15 -9.51 6.75 6.16
CA SER A 15 -10.66 7.07 5.32
C SER A 15 -10.56 6.42 3.94
N LEU A 16 -9.36 6.37 3.38
CA LEU A 16 -9.12 5.70 2.10
C LEU A 16 -9.31 4.19 2.23
N VAL A 17 -8.89 3.60 3.34
CA VAL A 17 -9.13 2.17 3.60
C VAL A 17 -10.63 1.88 3.64
N ASP A 18 -11.39 2.69 4.35
CA ASP A 18 -12.84 2.53 4.46
C ASP A 18 -13.51 2.66 3.09
N ALA A 19 -13.08 3.64 2.29
CA ALA A 19 -13.60 3.83 0.95
C ALA A 19 -13.27 2.64 0.04
N GLU A 20 -12.05 2.12 0.14
CA GLU A 20 -11.63 0.96 -0.66
C GLU A 20 -12.40 -0.29 -0.25
N TYR A 21 -12.61 -0.50 1.06
CA TYR A 21 -13.43 -1.62 1.50
C TYR A 21 -14.83 -1.54 0.89
N ARG A 22 -15.47 -0.37 0.95
CA ARG A 22 -16.82 -0.19 0.41
C ARG A 22 -16.88 -0.41 -1.10
N ARG A 23 -15.85 0.09 -1.81
CA ARG A 23 -15.76 -0.11 -3.27
C ARG A 23 -15.66 -1.59 -3.61
N ALA A 24 -14.76 -2.30 -2.94
CA ALA A 24 -14.54 -3.73 -3.17
C ALA A 24 -15.77 -4.56 -2.77
N ALA A 25 -16.44 -4.19 -1.67
CA ALA A 25 -17.64 -4.87 -1.22
C ALA A 25 -18.76 -4.75 -2.25
N GLY A 26 -18.89 -3.61 -2.90
CA GLY A 26 -19.89 -3.40 -3.95
C GLY A 26 -19.62 -4.22 -5.20
N LEU A 27 -18.35 -4.52 -5.50
CA LEU A 27 -17.96 -5.26 -6.69
C LEU A 27 -17.87 -6.77 -6.46
N HIS A 28 -17.39 -7.18 -5.28
CA HIS A 28 -17.01 -8.58 -5.01
C HIS A 28 -17.68 -9.18 -3.78
N GLY A 29 -18.59 -8.43 -3.16
CA GLY A 29 -19.26 -8.88 -1.93
C GLY A 29 -18.53 -8.41 -0.68
N ALA A 30 -19.30 -8.31 0.42
CA ALA A 30 -18.82 -7.76 1.68
C ALA A 30 -17.99 -8.76 2.49
N LEU A 31 -18.09 -10.06 2.19
CA LEU A 31 -17.45 -11.12 2.94
C LEU A 31 -16.68 -12.03 2.00
N PHE A 32 -15.65 -12.68 2.54
CA PHE A 32 -14.98 -13.79 1.85
C PHE A 32 -15.84 -15.06 1.96
N ALA A 33 -15.68 -15.96 1.01
CA ALA A 33 -16.34 -17.25 1.06
C ALA A 33 -15.76 -18.12 2.18
N SER A 34 -14.48 -17.91 2.51
CA SER A 34 -13.80 -18.65 3.58
C SER A 34 -12.61 -17.83 4.09
N THR A 35 -12.09 -18.19 5.26
CA THR A 35 -10.89 -17.57 5.79
C THR A 35 -9.67 -17.90 4.93
N HIS A 36 -9.64 -19.06 4.28
CA HIS A 36 -8.55 -19.41 3.37
C HIS A 36 -8.53 -18.51 2.14
N GLU A 37 -9.69 -18.16 1.60
CA GLU A 37 -9.78 -17.21 0.50
C GLU A 37 -9.23 -15.86 0.94
N GLY A 38 -9.63 -15.41 2.13
CA GLY A 38 -9.13 -14.14 2.68
C GLY A 38 -7.62 -14.13 2.82
N TYR A 39 -7.05 -15.21 3.34
CA TYR A 39 -5.60 -15.34 3.45
C TYR A 39 -4.93 -15.20 2.09
N GLY A 40 -5.42 -15.91 1.09
CA GLY A 40 -4.84 -15.88 -0.25
C GLY A 40 -4.85 -14.48 -0.87
N VAL A 41 -5.98 -13.78 -0.74
CA VAL A 41 -6.11 -12.43 -1.28
C VAL A 41 -5.17 -11.46 -0.56
N ILE A 42 -5.12 -11.52 0.77
CA ILE A 42 -4.25 -10.65 1.55
C ILE A 42 -2.78 -10.94 1.22
N ALA A 43 -2.40 -12.20 1.11
CA ALA A 43 -1.02 -12.58 0.78
C ALA A 43 -0.61 -12.03 -0.59
N GLU A 44 -1.50 -12.12 -1.59
CA GLU A 44 -1.23 -11.62 -2.93
C GLU A 44 -1.07 -10.10 -2.94
N GLU A 45 -1.98 -9.37 -2.29
CA GLU A 45 -1.91 -7.91 -2.20
C GLU A 45 -0.66 -7.46 -1.47
N LEU A 46 -0.30 -8.17 -0.40
CA LEU A 46 0.89 -7.82 0.38
C LEU A 46 2.16 -8.03 -0.44
N GLN A 47 2.21 -9.10 -1.24
CA GLN A 47 3.35 -9.33 -2.12
C GLN A 47 3.45 -8.26 -3.20
N GLU A 48 2.34 -7.83 -3.77
CA GLU A 48 2.33 -6.75 -4.76
C GLU A 48 2.87 -5.45 -4.16
N ALA A 49 2.50 -5.14 -2.92
CA ALA A 49 3.02 -3.96 -2.22
C ALA A 49 4.53 -4.07 -2.01
N ALA A 50 5.02 -5.25 -1.62
CA ALA A 50 6.44 -5.49 -1.43
C ALA A 50 7.23 -5.32 -2.73
N GLU A 51 6.67 -5.77 -3.85
CA GLU A 51 7.31 -5.63 -5.16
C GLU A 51 7.42 -4.16 -5.56
N GLU A 52 6.40 -3.35 -5.30
CA GLU A 52 6.47 -1.92 -5.57
C GLU A 52 7.53 -1.24 -4.71
N GLN A 53 7.61 -1.58 -3.43
CA GLN A 53 8.63 -1.05 -2.54
C GLN A 53 10.04 -1.43 -3.01
N GLU A 54 10.21 -2.65 -3.49
CA GLU A 54 11.50 -3.12 -3.99
C GLU A 54 11.98 -2.32 -5.20
N LYS A 55 11.07 -1.91 -6.08
CA LYS A 55 11.41 -1.06 -7.22
C LYS A 55 12.04 0.25 -6.77
N ALA A 56 11.48 0.87 -5.73
CA ALA A 56 12.04 2.11 -5.20
C ALA A 56 13.41 1.87 -4.57
N SER A 57 13.55 0.80 -3.77
CA SER A 57 14.81 0.48 -3.11
C SER A 57 15.92 0.19 -4.12
N ALA A 58 15.57 -0.44 -5.23
CA ALA A 58 16.55 -0.88 -6.24
C ALA A 58 17.27 0.28 -6.90
N VAL A 59 16.72 1.49 -6.89
CA VAL A 59 17.36 2.65 -7.55
C VAL A 59 18.02 3.62 -6.58
N MET A 60 18.05 3.31 -5.29
CA MET A 60 18.64 4.21 -4.29
C MET A 60 20.12 4.47 -4.52
N TYR A 61 20.87 3.45 -4.93
CA TYR A 61 22.28 3.64 -5.22
C TYR A 61 22.48 4.58 -6.42
N GLN A 62 21.64 4.44 -7.44
CA GLN A 62 21.69 5.32 -8.61
C GLN A 62 21.39 6.76 -8.22
N LEU A 63 20.44 6.98 -7.31
CA LEU A 63 20.15 8.31 -6.82
C LEU A 63 21.35 8.92 -6.10
N LEU A 64 21.99 8.15 -5.22
CA LEU A 64 23.20 8.62 -4.53
C LEU A 64 24.29 8.98 -5.52
N LYS A 65 24.50 8.15 -6.53
CA LYS A 65 25.50 8.39 -7.56
C LYS A 65 25.21 9.68 -8.33
N ALA A 66 23.95 9.87 -8.72
CA ALA A 66 23.55 11.09 -9.42
C ALA A 66 23.77 12.34 -8.57
N ILE A 67 23.53 12.26 -7.27
CA ILE A 67 23.78 13.36 -6.33
C ILE A 67 25.27 13.67 -6.26
N ARG A 68 26.11 12.63 -6.13
CA ARG A 68 27.57 12.80 -6.06
C ARG A 68 28.14 13.40 -7.34
N GLU A 69 27.56 13.04 -8.48
CA GLU A 69 28.00 13.53 -9.78
C GLU A 69 27.34 14.84 -10.18
N GLU A 70 26.51 15.39 -9.31
CA GLU A 70 25.82 16.67 -9.49
C GLU A 70 25.08 16.73 -10.82
N LYS A 71 24.26 15.69 -11.09
CA LYS A 71 23.45 15.58 -12.29
C LYS A 71 21.99 15.88 -11.97
N PRO A 72 21.57 17.16 -12.03
CA PRO A 72 20.23 17.55 -11.54
C PRO A 72 19.08 16.85 -12.27
N GLN A 73 19.19 16.65 -13.59
CA GLN A 73 18.09 15.99 -14.30
C GLN A 73 17.95 14.52 -13.90
N ALA A 74 19.08 13.82 -13.76
CA ALA A 74 19.04 12.43 -13.29
C ALA A 74 18.50 12.32 -11.88
N ILE A 75 18.85 13.28 -11.00
CA ILE A 75 18.32 13.32 -9.63
C ILE A 75 16.81 13.46 -9.66
N MET A 76 16.29 14.39 -10.46
CA MET A 76 14.85 14.61 -10.55
C MET A 76 14.11 13.42 -11.13
N ASP A 77 14.66 12.82 -12.17
CA ASP A 77 14.04 11.64 -12.80
C ASP A 77 13.95 10.46 -11.82
N LEU A 78 15.03 10.22 -11.05
CA LEU A 78 15.06 9.15 -10.07
C LEU A 78 14.12 9.44 -8.89
N ALA A 79 14.10 10.69 -8.43
CA ALA A 79 13.18 11.08 -7.37
C ALA A 79 11.72 10.91 -7.81
N ASP A 80 11.40 11.26 -9.05
CA ASP A 80 10.05 11.09 -9.60
C ASP A 80 9.70 9.59 -9.66
N TYR A 81 10.63 8.76 -10.09
CA TYR A 81 10.40 7.32 -10.14
C TYR A 81 10.14 6.74 -8.75
N ILE A 82 10.96 7.13 -7.77
CA ILE A 82 10.78 6.67 -6.37
C ILE A 82 9.44 7.15 -5.82
N ARG A 83 9.08 8.41 -6.08
CA ARG A 83 7.80 8.96 -5.64
C ARG A 83 6.64 8.16 -6.23
N ASP A 84 6.67 7.90 -7.53
CA ASP A 84 5.57 7.20 -8.20
C ASP A 84 5.44 5.77 -7.73
N THR A 85 6.55 5.07 -7.51
CA THR A 85 6.49 3.71 -6.96
C THR A 85 6.04 3.71 -5.50
N ALA A 86 6.40 4.75 -4.73
CA ALA A 86 5.92 4.89 -3.36
C ALA A 86 4.41 5.08 -3.31
N VAL A 87 3.86 5.88 -4.24
CA VAL A 87 2.40 6.06 -4.34
C VAL A 87 1.73 4.73 -4.68
N SER A 88 2.29 3.97 -5.63
CA SER A 88 1.76 2.64 -5.98
C SER A 88 1.82 1.68 -4.79
N ALA A 89 2.92 1.68 -4.05
CA ALA A 89 3.05 0.83 -2.86
C ALA A 89 2.02 1.22 -1.79
N ALA A 90 1.80 2.52 -1.59
CA ALA A 90 0.81 3.00 -0.63
C ALA A 90 -0.60 2.55 -1.03
N ALA A 91 -0.94 2.62 -2.32
CA ALA A 91 -2.23 2.17 -2.82
C ALA A 91 -2.43 0.67 -2.58
N GLU A 92 -1.39 -0.14 -2.82
CA GLU A 92 -1.46 -1.58 -2.54
C GLU A 92 -1.63 -1.86 -1.06
N MET A 93 -0.96 -1.10 -0.18
CA MET A 93 -1.10 -1.28 1.26
C MET A 93 -2.49 -0.87 1.75
N ILE A 94 -3.12 0.12 1.12
CA ILE A 94 -4.50 0.46 1.42
C ILE A 94 -5.42 -0.72 1.07
N GLN A 95 -5.16 -1.40 -0.05
CA GLN A 95 -5.93 -2.60 -0.41
C GLN A 95 -5.71 -3.73 0.59
N VAL A 96 -4.48 -3.92 1.06
CA VAL A 96 -4.19 -4.90 2.11
C VAL A 96 -5.05 -4.63 3.34
N ALA A 97 -5.07 -3.38 3.81
CA ALA A 97 -5.85 -3.00 4.99
C ALA A 97 -7.36 -3.22 4.77
N ALA A 98 -7.86 -2.89 3.59
CA ALA A 98 -9.27 -3.10 3.25
C ALA A 98 -9.63 -4.59 3.24
N MET A 99 -8.72 -5.44 2.75
CA MET A 99 -8.96 -6.88 2.73
C MET A 99 -8.90 -7.49 4.13
N CYS A 100 -8.08 -6.92 5.02
CA CYS A 100 -8.08 -7.32 6.42
C CYS A 100 -9.41 -6.97 7.09
N GLU A 101 -9.98 -5.80 6.77
CA GLU A 101 -11.30 -5.42 7.25
C GLU A 101 -12.36 -6.43 6.77
N LYS A 102 -12.29 -6.82 5.50
CA LYS A 102 -13.20 -7.81 4.95
C LYS A 102 -13.07 -9.16 5.66
N LEU A 103 -11.84 -9.57 5.99
CA LEU A 103 -11.61 -10.81 6.73
C LEU A 103 -12.22 -10.74 8.13
N ASN A 104 -12.01 -9.61 8.82
CA ASN A 104 -12.59 -9.41 10.15
C ASN A 104 -14.12 -9.51 10.11
N ARG A 105 -14.75 -8.88 9.12
CA ARG A 105 -16.19 -8.95 8.97
C ARG A 105 -16.67 -10.36 8.63
N THR A 106 -15.88 -11.11 7.88
CA THR A 106 -16.17 -12.52 7.57
C THR A 106 -16.24 -13.35 8.85
N ILE A 107 -15.28 -13.16 9.75
CA ILE A 107 -15.23 -13.87 11.03
C ILE A 107 -16.40 -13.44 11.93
N GLN A 108 -16.66 -12.14 12.02
CA GLN A 108 -17.75 -11.62 12.85
C GLN A 108 -19.10 -12.17 12.40
N GLU A 109 -19.31 -12.26 11.10
CA GLU A 109 -20.57 -12.76 10.55
C GLU A 109 -20.73 -14.26 10.82
N ALA A 110 -19.65 -15.02 10.76
CA ALA A 110 -19.67 -16.45 11.01
C ALA A 110 -19.99 -16.78 12.48
N GLU A 111 -19.71 -15.84 13.39
CA GLU A 111 -19.94 -16.05 14.82
C GLU A 111 -21.35 -15.66 15.27
N LYS A 112 -22.15 -15.11 14.38
CA LYS A 112 -23.55 -14.82 14.68
C LYS A 112 -24.43 -16.12 14.64
#